data_2d6077c9bcc13ef5cb99cb66b4835965
#
_entry.id   2d6077c9bcc13ef5cb99cb66b4835965
#
_cell.length_a   1.000
_cell.length_b   1.000
_cell.length_c   1.000
_cell.angle_alpha   90.00
_cell.angle_beta   90.00
_cell.angle_gamma   90.00
#
_symmetry.space_group_name_H-M   'P 1'
#
loop_
_entity.id
_entity.type
_entity.pdbx_description
1 polymer ?
#
loop_
_entity_poly.entity_id
_entity_poly.type
_entity_poly.pdbx_seq_one_letter_code
_entity_poly.pdbx_strand_id
1 'polypeptide(L)'
;QTIEHSLLLDGLAWDDSALPQAAVLVALSDEPEPRVLLGQRALHLTHHPGEIAFPGGKREPEDQTPWVTARREALEEVGLGEELVHALGELPPMVTRTGFEVHPCVARVPVKLELTMDRQEFDSIFTQPLHRFADRKLFRLETMEVEGRSRKVPHYQMEGDNIWGVTAAVLALLANIAYDAGLDLQRDWNSMP
;
A
#
# COMPACT_ATOMS: atom_id res chain seq x y z
N GLN A 1 7.34 18.91 8.84
CA GLN A 1 6.92 19.01 7.47
C GLN A 1 6.19 17.81 7.05
N THR A 2 5.09 18.08 6.53
CA THR A 2 4.06 17.10 6.48
C THR A 2 4.11 16.33 5.17
N ILE A 3 3.88 15.06 5.26
CA ILE A 3 3.66 14.16 4.14
C ILE A 3 2.67 14.78 3.15
N GLU A 4 1.68 15.52 3.64
CA GLU A 4 0.65 16.18 2.84
C GLU A 4 1.18 17.05 1.71
N HIS A 5 2.29 17.76 1.94
CA HIS A 5 2.84 18.68 0.93
C HIS A 5 3.47 17.96 -0.26
N SER A 6 3.77 16.68 -0.11
CA SER A 6 4.42 15.90 -1.15
C SER A 6 3.48 14.89 -1.81
N LEU A 7 2.24 14.82 -1.32
CA LEU A 7 1.23 13.96 -1.90
C LEU A 7 0.39 14.73 -2.92
N LEU A 8 -0.14 13.98 -3.88
CA LEU A 8 -1.14 14.53 -4.77
C LEU A 8 -2.39 14.78 -3.96
N LEU A 9 -2.73 16.05 -3.77
CA LEU A 9 -3.91 16.46 -3.02
C LEU A 9 -5.13 16.30 -3.92
N ASP A 10 -6.20 15.84 -3.34
CA ASP A 10 -7.54 15.67 -3.89
C ASP A 10 -7.80 14.36 -4.60
N GLY A 11 -8.93 13.80 -4.24
CA GLY A 11 -9.46 12.57 -4.80
C GLY A 11 -9.61 12.68 -6.29
N LEU A 12 -8.55 12.40 -6.99
CA LEU A 12 -8.56 12.34 -8.43
C LEU A 12 -9.48 11.19 -8.84
N ALA A 13 -10.23 11.41 -9.87
CA ALA A 13 -10.95 10.33 -10.52
C ALA A 13 -9.94 9.29 -11.00
N TRP A 14 -10.41 8.10 -11.27
CA TRP A 14 -9.57 7.08 -11.87
C TRP A 14 -8.98 7.58 -13.17
N ASP A 15 -7.69 7.32 -13.38
CA ASP A 15 -7.06 7.57 -14.66
C ASP A 15 -7.61 6.62 -15.71
N ASP A 16 -7.65 7.06 -16.97
CA ASP A 16 -7.92 6.16 -18.08
C ASP A 16 -6.77 5.16 -18.19
N SER A 17 -7.10 3.88 -18.06
CA SER A 17 -6.11 2.82 -18.12
C SER A 17 -6.70 1.61 -18.81
N ALA A 18 -5.87 0.95 -19.63
CA ALA A 18 -6.22 -0.34 -20.23
C ALA A 18 -6.11 -1.49 -19.22
N LEU A 19 -5.50 -1.24 -18.05
CA LEU A 19 -5.32 -2.25 -17.03
C LEU A 19 -6.47 -2.23 -16.04
N PRO A 20 -6.79 -3.37 -15.43
CA PRO A 20 -7.72 -3.39 -14.31
C PRO A 20 -7.15 -2.55 -13.17
N GLN A 21 -8.03 -1.85 -12.46
CA GLN A 21 -7.64 -0.88 -11.45
C GLN A 21 -8.04 -1.35 -10.05
N ALA A 22 -7.21 -0.99 -9.09
CA ALA A 22 -7.41 -1.28 -7.68
C ALA A 22 -6.94 -0.09 -6.85
N ALA A 23 -7.37 -0.04 -5.59
CA ALA A 23 -6.90 0.97 -4.64
C ALA A 23 -6.57 0.32 -3.31
N VAL A 24 -5.58 0.86 -2.63
CA VAL A 24 -5.20 0.44 -1.29
C VAL A 24 -5.25 1.61 -0.33
N LEU A 25 -5.57 1.33 0.93
CA LEU A 25 -5.57 2.32 1.98
C LEU A 25 -4.27 2.21 2.78
N VAL A 26 -3.50 3.30 2.76
CA VAL A 26 -2.28 3.43 3.55
C VAL A 26 -2.64 4.24 4.79
N ALA A 27 -3.09 3.57 5.84
CA ALA A 27 -3.59 4.20 7.05
C ALA A 27 -2.45 4.45 8.04
N LEU A 28 -2.20 5.72 8.34
CA LEU A 28 -1.18 6.16 9.29
C LEU A 28 -1.84 6.66 10.56
N SER A 29 -1.36 6.22 11.70
CA SER A 29 -1.88 6.68 13.00
C SER A 29 -1.54 8.15 13.24
N ASP A 30 -2.48 8.87 13.87
CA ASP A 30 -2.35 10.30 14.17
C ASP A 30 -1.51 10.51 15.43
N GLU A 31 -0.19 10.38 15.26
CA GLU A 31 0.78 10.54 16.34
C GLU A 31 2.12 10.98 15.75
N PRO A 32 3.04 11.54 16.57
CA PRO A 32 4.32 12.07 16.06
C PRO A 32 5.17 11.05 15.31
N GLU A 33 5.17 9.79 15.78
CA GLU A 33 5.83 8.68 15.08
C GLU A 33 4.73 7.75 14.56
N PRO A 34 4.20 8.02 13.37
CA PRO A 34 3.05 7.27 12.88
C PRO A 34 3.37 5.80 12.63
N ARG A 35 2.35 4.99 12.83
CA ARG A 35 2.38 3.57 12.52
C ARG A 35 1.48 3.30 11.33
N VAL A 36 1.91 2.39 10.47
CA VAL A 36 1.17 2.04 9.27
C VAL A 36 0.43 0.71 9.48
N LEU A 37 -0.83 0.68 9.07
CA LEU A 37 -1.67 -0.51 9.17
C LEU A 37 -1.39 -1.46 8.02
N LEU A 38 -1.05 -2.69 8.35
CA LEU A 38 -0.75 -3.76 7.40
C LEU A 38 -1.49 -5.03 7.82
N GLY A 39 -1.60 -5.96 6.89
CA GLY A 39 -2.13 -7.28 7.20
C GLY A 39 -1.36 -8.37 6.48
N GLN A 40 -1.40 -9.56 7.04
CA GLN A 40 -0.90 -10.75 6.36
C GLN A 40 -2.08 -11.42 5.66
N ARG A 41 -2.00 -11.53 4.36
CA ARG A 41 -3.06 -12.14 3.56
C ARG A 41 -3.20 -13.61 3.92
N ALA A 42 -4.44 -14.07 3.93
CA ALA A 42 -4.76 -15.44 4.32
C ALA A 42 -4.08 -16.47 3.41
N LEU A 43 -3.58 -17.53 3.99
CA LEU A 43 -2.84 -18.58 3.27
C LEU A 43 -3.71 -19.35 2.29
N HIS A 44 -5.03 -19.39 2.51
CA HIS A 44 -5.94 -20.12 1.62
C HIS A 44 -6.29 -19.37 0.33
N LEU A 45 -5.88 -18.11 0.20
CA LEU A 45 -6.19 -17.30 -0.98
C LEU A 45 -5.47 -17.83 -2.22
N THR A 46 -6.12 -17.70 -3.37
CA THR A 46 -5.55 -18.09 -4.67
C THR A 46 -4.46 -17.13 -5.11
N HIS A 47 -4.65 -15.83 -4.83
CA HIS A 47 -3.71 -14.78 -5.23
C HIS A 47 -3.01 -14.19 -4.00
N HIS A 48 -1.69 -14.15 -4.06
CA HIS A 48 -0.84 -13.54 -3.04
C HIS A 48 -1.05 -14.09 -1.62
N PRO A 49 -1.15 -15.43 -1.45
CA PRO A 49 -1.36 -16.00 -0.11
C PRO A 49 -0.15 -15.70 0.79
N GLY A 50 -0.43 -15.35 2.04
CA GLY A 50 0.60 -15.11 3.06
C GLY A 50 1.39 -13.82 2.91
N GLU A 51 1.19 -13.05 1.86
CA GLU A 51 1.91 -11.80 1.64
C GLU A 51 1.40 -10.69 2.56
N ILE A 52 2.30 -9.79 2.93
CA ILE A 52 1.95 -8.57 3.68
C ILE A 52 1.40 -7.55 2.69
N ALA A 53 0.26 -6.97 3.02
CA ALA A 53 -0.43 -6.04 2.15
C ALA A 53 -1.19 -4.99 2.95
N PHE A 54 -1.52 -3.88 2.27
CA PHE A 54 -2.48 -2.90 2.78
C PHE A 54 -3.91 -3.42 2.57
N PRO A 55 -4.86 -2.97 3.38
CA PRO A 55 -6.27 -3.15 3.02
C PRO A 55 -6.55 -2.51 1.66
N GLY A 56 -7.31 -3.18 0.83
CA GLY A 56 -7.62 -2.67 -0.49
C GLY A 56 -8.21 -3.73 -1.39
N GLY A 57 -8.52 -3.35 -2.60
CA GLY A 57 -9.09 -4.27 -3.57
C GLY A 57 -9.40 -3.64 -4.91
N LYS A 58 -10.12 -4.39 -5.71
CA LYS A 58 -10.46 -4.02 -7.08
C LYS A 58 -11.53 -2.93 -7.12
N ARG A 59 -11.38 -2.03 -8.08
CA ARG A 59 -12.41 -1.06 -8.43
C ARG A 59 -13.68 -1.79 -8.88
N GLU A 60 -14.80 -1.38 -8.32
CA GLU A 60 -16.12 -1.77 -8.80
C GLU A 60 -16.71 -0.68 -9.71
N PRO A 61 -17.69 -1.02 -10.58
CA PRO A 61 -18.24 -0.03 -11.52
C PRO A 61 -18.80 1.22 -10.85
N GLU A 62 -19.32 1.10 -9.63
CA GLU A 62 -19.89 2.23 -8.88
C GLU A 62 -18.83 3.12 -8.24
N ASP A 63 -17.59 2.64 -8.15
CA ASP A 63 -16.52 3.37 -7.49
C ASP A 63 -16.04 4.50 -8.39
N GLN A 64 -16.35 5.73 -8.03
CA GLN A 64 -16.04 6.89 -8.84
C GLN A 64 -14.61 7.40 -8.66
N THR A 65 -13.99 7.07 -7.51
CA THR A 65 -12.63 7.48 -7.20
C THR A 65 -11.89 6.33 -6.48
N PRO A 66 -10.55 6.35 -6.49
CA PRO A 66 -9.78 5.38 -5.71
C PRO A 66 -10.13 5.39 -4.23
N TRP A 67 -10.47 6.56 -3.67
CA TRP A 67 -10.85 6.67 -2.26
C TRP A 67 -12.11 5.88 -1.91
N VAL A 68 -13.08 5.86 -2.82
CA VAL A 68 -14.30 5.07 -2.61
C VAL A 68 -13.96 3.59 -2.49
N THR A 69 -13.11 3.09 -3.37
CA THR A 69 -12.66 1.69 -3.33
C THR A 69 -11.86 1.42 -2.06
N ALA A 70 -10.88 2.26 -1.75
CA ALA A 70 -10.00 2.05 -0.60
C ALA A 70 -10.77 2.06 0.72
N ARG A 71 -11.70 3.00 0.90
CA ARG A 71 -12.53 3.08 2.12
C ARG A 71 -13.46 1.90 2.25
N ARG A 72 -14.11 1.51 1.17
CA ARG A 72 -15.03 0.36 1.17
C ARG A 72 -14.30 -0.92 1.54
N GLU A 73 -13.17 -1.17 0.88
CA GLU A 73 -12.39 -2.39 1.14
C GLU A 73 -11.82 -2.41 2.57
N ALA A 74 -11.37 -1.29 3.09
CA ALA A 74 -10.88 -1.22 4.46
C ALA A 74 -11.99 -1.50 5.48
N LEU A 75 -13.21 -1.01 5.22
CA LEU A 75 -14.35 -1.32 6.08
C LEU A 75 -14.67 -2.82 6.04
N GLU A 76 -14.70 -3.41 4.85
CA GLU A 76 -15.01 -4.83 4.67
C GLU A 76 -13.95 -5.75 5.27
N GLU A 77 -12.67 -5.45 5.05
CA GLU A 77 -11.57 -6.35 5.38
C GLU A 77 -11.08 -6.24 6.80
N VAL A 78 -11.05 -5.03 7.36
CA VAL A 78 -10.49 -4.78 8.70
C VAL A 78 -11.44 -4.05 9.63
N GLY A 79 -12.65 -3.74 9.19
CA GLY A 79 -13.64 -3.06 10.03
C GLY A 79 -13.32 -1.61 10.33
N LEU A 80 -12.50 -0.98 9.49
CA LEU A 80 -12.16 0.44 9.65
C LEU A 80 -13.31 1.30 9.12
N GLY A 81 -13.99 2.01 10.01
CA GLY A 81 -15.10 2.88 9.65
C GLY A 81 -14.64 4.01 8.74
N GLU A 82 -15.43 4.28 7.70
CA GLU A 82 -15.08 5.31 6.70
C GLU A 82 -14.94 6.69 7.33
N GLU A 83 -15.71 6.98 8.37
CA GLU A 83 -15.67 8.26 9.08
C GLU A 83 -14.37 8.50 9.84
N LEU A 84 -13.59 7.44 10.10
CA LEU A 84 -12.31 7.54 10.79
C LEU A 84 -11.15 7.79 9.83
N VAL A 85 -11.39 7.70 8.53
CA VAL A 85 -10.37 7.83 7.50
C VAL A 85 -10.29 9.28 7.03
N HIS A 86 -9.22 9.95 7.43
CA HIS A 86 -8.96 11.34 7.03
C HIS A 86 -7.94 11.35 5.89
N ALA A 87 -8.37 11.73 4.70
CA ALA A 87 -7.52 11.72 3.52
C ALA A 87 -6.38 12.73 3.63
N LEU A 88 -5.16 12.26 3.41
CA LEU A 88 -3.96 13.10 3.31
C LEU A 88 -3.57 13.35 1.85
N GLY A 89 -3.74 12.37 0.99
CA GLY A 89 -3.42 12.49 -0.43
C GLY A 89 -3.12 11.13 -1.05
N GLU A 90 -2.77 11.14 -2.33
CA GLU A 90 -2.49 9.93 -3.08
C GLU A 90 -1.02 9.89 -3.51
N LEU A 91 -0.46 8.69 -3.58
CA LEU A 91 0.81 8.44 -4.24
C LEU A 91 0.55 8.12 -5.72
N PRO A 92 1.56 8.29 -6.59
CA PRO A 92 1.40 7.88 -7.99
C PRO A 92 0.97 6.42 -8.10
N PRO A 93 0.09 6.09 -9.06
CA PRO A 93 -0.33 4.70 -9.24
C PRO A 93 0.84 3.81 -9.65
N MET A 94 0.75 2.55 -9.28
CA MET A 94 1.78 1.56 -9.50
C MET A 94 1.20 0.34 -10.18
N VAL A 95 1.94 -0.23 -11.14
CA VAL A 95 1.51 -1.44 -11.84
C VAL A 95 2.08 -2.66 -11.14
N THR A 96 1.20 -3.59 -10.78
CA THR A 96 1.60 -4.83 -10.12
C THR A 96 2.15 -5.85 -11.12
N ARG A 97 2.83 -6.85 -10.59
CA ARG A 97 3.28 -8.01 -11.35
C ARG A 97 2.13 -8.72 -12.08
N THR A 98 0.94 -8.71 -11.50
CA THR A 98 -0.25 -9.34 -12.08
C THR A 98 -1.03 -8.42 -13.02
N GLY A 99 -0.50 -7.25 -13.32
CA GLY A 99 -1.08 -6.34 -14.31
C GLY A 99 -2.19 -5.43 -13.79
N PHE A 100 -2.27 -5.19 -12.50
CA PHE A 100 -3.20 -4.21 -11.91
C PHE A 100 -2.53 -2.86 -11.77
N GLU A 101 -3.28 -1.81 -12.06
CA GLU A 101 -2.90 -0.45 -11.70
C GLU A 101 -3.44 -0.15 -10.31
N VAL A 102 -2.56 -0.03 -9.32
CA VAL A 102 -2.91 0.19 -7.92
C VAL A 102 -2.72 1.64 -7.54
N HIS A 103 -3.76 2.24 -6.97
CA HIS A 103 -3.76 3.62 -6.48
C HIS A 103 -3.62 3.64 -4.97
N PRO A 104 -2.46 4.07 -4.42
CA PRO A 104 -2.29 4.16 -2.97
C PRO A 104 -2.94 5.44 -2.43
N CYS A 105 -3.87 5.28 -1.51
CA CYS A 105 -4.57 6.38 -0.84
C CYS A 105 -4.03 6.50 0.58
N VAL A 106 -3.32 7.58 0.86
CA VAL A 106 -2.69 7.80 2.17
C VAL A 106 -3.63 8.58 3.07
N ALA A 107 -3.90 8.04 4.24
CA ALA A 107 -4.86 8.60 5.18
C ALA A 107 -4.31 8.62 6.59
N ARG A 108 -4.88 9.52 7.40
CA ARG A 108 -4.67 9.57 8.84
C ARG A 108 -5.84 8.90 9.53
N VAL A 109 -5.55 8.10 10.54
CA VAL A 109 -6.57 7.42 11.35
C VAL A 109 -6.27 7.62 12.83
N PRO A 110 -7.27 7.47 13.73
CA PRO A 110 -7.00 7.54 15.17
C PRO A 110 -5.97 6.51 15.62
N VAL A 111 -5.22 6.83 16.67
CA VAL A 111 -4.24 5.91 17.25
C VAL A 111 -4.91 4.64 17.77
N LYS A 112 -6.04 4.80 18.43
CA LYS A 112 -6.81 3.66 18.93
C LYS A 112 -7.90 3.29 17.94
N LEU A 113 -7.80 2.09 17.42
CA LEU A 113 -8.78 1.55 16.49
C LEU A 113 -9.34 0.24 17.01
N GLU A 114 -10.66 0.10 16.90
CA GLU A 114 -11.33 -1.18 17.13
C GLU A 114 -11.60 -1.81 15.77
N LEU A 115 -10.74 -2.73 15.39
CA LEU A 115 -10.80 -3.36 14.08
C LEU A 115 -11.39 -4.76 14.19
N THR A 116 -12.11 -5.16 13.13
CA THR A 116 -12.66 -6.50 12.99
C THR A 116 -12.15 -7.09 11.69
N MET A 117 -11.26 -8.06 11.81
CA MET A 117 -10.61 -8.67 10.66
C MET A 117 -11.54 -9.65 9.95
N ASP A 118 -11.63 -9.53 8.63
CA ASP A 118 -12.25 -10.56 7.79
C ASP A 118 -11.23 -11.68 7.58
N ARG A 119 -11.48 -12.83 8.19
CA ARG A 119 -10.59 -13.99 8.13
C ARG A 119 -10.53 -14.66 6.77
N GLN A 120 -11.42 -14.31 5.86
CA GLN A 120 -11.34 -14.79 4.48
C GLN A 120 -10.26 -14.04 3.68
N GLU A 121 -9.90 -12.83 4.10
CA GLU A 121 -8.90 -12.00 3.42
C GLU A 121 -7.56 -11.99 4.16
N PHE A 122 -7.58 -11.91 5.49
CA PHE A 122 -6.38 -11.79 6.30
C PHE A 122 -6.31 -12.84 7.40
N ASP A 123 -5.10 -13.32 7.66
CA ASP A 123 -4.83 -14.17 8.83
C ASP A 123 -4.46 -13.31 10.05
N SER A 124 -3.88 -12.13 9.83
CA SER A 124 -3.57 -11.19 10.90
C SER A 124 -3.55 -9.77 10.37
N ILE A 125 -3.82 -8.81 11.26
CA ILE A 125 -3.63 -7.38 11.00
C ILE A 125 -2.77 -6.81 12.11
N PHE A 126 -1.90 -5.87 11.75
CA PHE A 126 -0.92 -5.32 12.66
C PHE A 126 -0.49 -3.94 12.19
N THR A 127 0.28 -3.24 13.02
CA THR A 127 0.90 -1.99 12.62
C THR A 127 2.41 -2.09 12.75
N GLN A 128 3.11 -1.31 11.93
CA GLN A 128 4.56 -1.15 12.01
C GLN A 128 4.89 0.35 12.08
N PRO A 129 5.90 0.74 12.87
CA PRO A 129 6.36 2.13 12.84
C PRO A 129 6.81 2.49 11.42
N LEU A 130 6.30 3.59 10.89
CA LEU A 130 6.62 4.00 9.54
C LEU A 130 8.12 4.25 9.36
N HIS A 131 8.80 4.80 10.38
CA HIS A 131 10.23 5.09 10.31
C HIS A 131 11.12 3.87 10.07
N ARG A 132 10.64 2.65 10.39
CA ARG A 132 11.42 1.43 10.11
C ARG A 132 11.69 1.26 8.63
N PHE A 133 10.77 1.74 7.79
CA PHE A 133 10.92 1.60 6.34
C PHE A 133 11.90 2.60 5.74
N ALA A 134 12.42 3.53 6.54
CA ALA A 134 13.53 4.40 6.17
C ALA A 134 14.90 3.75 6.45
N ASP A 135 14.93 2.63 7.12
CA ASP A 135 16.17 1.91 7.44
C ASP A 135 16.67 1.16 6.21
N ARG A 136 17.77 1.66 5.64
CA ARG A 136 18.36 1.09 4.43
C ARG A 136 18.85 -0.34 4.60
N LYS A 137 19.12 -0.76 5.83
CA LYS A 137 19.57 -2.13 6.12
C LYS A 137 18.47 -3.15 5.88
N LEU A 138 17.21 -2.74 5.99
CA LEU A 138 16.07 -3.61 5.76
C LEU A 138 15.69 -3.68 4.29
N PHE A 139 16.06 -2.67 3.51
CA PHE A 139 15.63 -2.49 2.12
C PHE A 139 16.64 -3.07 1.14
N ARG A 140 16.14 -3.76 0.10
CA ARG A 140 16.94 -4.19 -1.04
C ARG A 140 16.11 -4.24 -2.31
N LEU A 141 16.79 -4.11 -3.44
CA LEU A 141 16.19 -4.39 -4.73
C LEU A 141 16.70 -5.76 -5.20
N GLU A 142 15.78 -6.64 -5.55
CA GLU A 142 16.11 -7.93 -6.13
C GLU A 142 15.72 -7.94 -7.60
N THR A 143 16.59 -8.53 -8.43
CA THR A 143 16.27 -8.77 -9.83
C THR A 143 15.39 -10.01 -9.90
N MET A 144 14.20 -9.85 -10.47
CA MET A 144 13.27 -10.95 -10.69
C MET A 144 12.94 -11.03 -12.18
N GLU A 145 12.80 -12.24 -12.68
CA GLU A 145 12.33 -12.45 -14.04
C GLU A 145 10.84 -12.69 -14.05
N VAL A 146 10.14 -11.88 -14.84
CA VAL A 146 8.69 -11.99 -15.03
C VAL A 146 8.45 -11.98 -16.54
N GLU A 147 7.89 -13.07 -17.06
CA GLU A 147 7.59 -13.23 -18.49
C GLU A 147 8.80 -12.96 -19.38
N GLY A 148 9.96 -13.48 -19.01
CA GLY A 148 11.18 -13.33 -19.77
C GLY A 148 11.85 -11.96 -19.69
N ARG A 149 11.36 -11.09 -18.81
CA ARG A 149 11.94 -9.76 -18.59
C ARG A 149 12.49 -9.65 -17.18
N SER A 150 13.67 -9.06 -17.05
CA SER A 150 14.27 -8.79 -15.75
C SER A 150 13.72 -7.49 -15.16
N ARG A 151 13.38 -7.53 -13.89
CA ARG A 151 12.90 -6.38 -13.15
C ARG A 151 13.56 -6.29 -11.80
N LYS A 152 13.70 -5.07 -11.31
CA LYS A 152 14.11 -4.86 -9.93
C LYS A 152 12.88 -4.66 -9.08
N VAL A 153 12.75 -5.49 -8.06
CA VAL A 153 11.59 -5.53 -7.17
C VAL A 153 12.04 -5.15 -5.76
N PRO A 154 11.40 -4.17 -5.11
CA PRO A 154 11.76 -3.79 -3.76
C PRO A 154 11.34 -4.83 -2.74
N HIS A 155 12.17 -5.01 -1.73
CA HIS A 155 11.95 -5.90 -0.60
C HIS A 155 12.37 -5.24 0.70
N TYR A 156 11.58 -5.46 1.75
CA TYR A 156 11.96 -5.18 3.13
C TYR A 156 12.03 -6.49 3.87
N GLN A 157 13.21 -6.85 4.34
CA GLN A 157 13.39 -8.04 5.17
C GLN A 157 13.16 -7.65 6.63
N MET A 158 12.03 -8.07 7.15
CA MET A 158 11.67 -7.88 8.55
C MET A 158 11.92 -9.19 9.31
N GLU A 159 11.83 -9.14 10.63
CA GLU A 159 11.94 -10.33 11.46
C GLU A 159 10.76 -11.27 11.16
N GLY A 160 11.07 -12.42 10.55
CA GLY A 160 10.07 -13.42 10.22
C GLY A 160 9.24 -13.16 8.98
N ASP A 161 9.31 -11.94 8.41
CA ASP A 161 8.49 -11.55 7.25
C ASP A 161 9.33 -10.84 6.20
N ASN A 162 8.95 -11.06 4.94
CA ASN A 162 9.52 -10.32 3.83
C ASN A 162 8.38 -9.54 3.15
N ILE A 163 8.45 -8.22 3.23
CA ILE A 163 7.49 -7.35 2.54
C ILE A 163 8.09 -6.99 1.20
N TRP A 164 7.37 -7.24 0.12
CA TRP A 164 7.93 -7.07 -1.21
C TRP A 164 6.89 -6.59 -2.22
N GLY A 165 7.36 -6.25 -3.41
CA GLY A 165 6.50 -5.84 -4.51
C GLY A 165 5.87 -4.47 -4.29
N VAL A 166 4.60 -4.33 -4.67
CA VAL A 166 3.89 -3.04 -4.58
C VAL A 166 3.81 -2.52 -3.15
N THR A 167 3.56 -3.39 -2.16
CA THR A 167 3.52 -2.97 -0.76
C THR A 167 4.85 -2.35 -0.34
N ALA A 168 5.96 -3.01 -0.65
CA ALA A 168 7.30 -2.48 -0.36
C ALA A 168 7.57 -1.19 -1.12
N ALA A 169 7.15 -1.10 -2.38
CA ALA A 169 7.34 0.11 -3.19
C ALA A 169 6.59 1.31 -2.61
N VAL A 170 5.36 1.11 -2.17
CA VAL A 170 4.57 2.16 -1.52
C VAL A 170 5.24 2.62 -0.23
N LEU A 171 5.67 1.68 0.60
CA LEU A 171 6.34 1.99 1.87
C LEU A 171 7.66 2.73 1.64
N ALA A 172 8.45 2.33 0.65
CA ALA A 172 9.71 2.97 0.32
C ALA A 172 9.51 4.40 -0.20
N LEU A 173 8.54 4.59 -1.08
CA LEU A 173 8.21 5.92 -1.58
C LEU A 173 7.74 6.83 -0.44
N LEU A 174 6.91 6.32 0.44
CA LEU A 174 6.44 7.06 1.58
C LEU A 174 7.57 7.39 2.56
N ALA A 175 8.50 6.46 2.78
CA ALA A 175 9.67 6.70 3.62
C ALA A 175 10.58 7.78 3.02
N ASN A 176 10.76 7.79 1.70
CA ASN A 176 11.50 8.83 1.02
C ASN A 176 10.86 10.21 1.23
N ILE A 177 9.54 10.28 1.17
CA ILE A 177 8.78 11.52 1.37
C ILE A 177 8.85 11.97 2.83
N ALA A 178 8.59 11.07 3.76
CA ALA A 178 8.44 11.42 5.18
C ALA A 178 9.77 11.61 5.91
N TYR A 179 10.81 10.88 5.50
CA TYR A 179 12.09 10.82 6.24
C TYR A 179 13.30 11.13 5.38
N ASP A 180 13.10 11.52 4.13
CA ASP A 180 14.19 11.77 3.18
C ASP A 180 15.18 10.59 3.14
N ALA A 181 14.63 9.38 3.07
CA ALA A 181 15.41 8.16 3.20
C ALA A 181 16.36 7.90 2.03
N GLY A 182 16.06 8.45 0.86
CA GLY A 182 16.92 8.32 -0.32
C GLY A 182 17.02 6.89 -0.85
N LEU A 183 15.96 6.11 -0.69
CA LEU A 183 15.92 4.75 -1.22
C LEU A 183 15.78 4.77 -2.74
N ASP A 184 16.55 3.93 -3.41
CA ASP A 184 16.49 3.81 -4.86
C ASP A 184 15.33 2.88 -5.23
N LEU A 185 14.33 3.42 -5.88
CA LEU A 185 13.16 2.67 -6.27
C LEU A 185 13.21 2.13 -7.69
N GLN A 186 14.10 2.60 -8.52
CA GLN A 186 14.22 2.20 -9.95
C GLN A 186 12.86 1.88 -10.57
N ARG A 187 12.15 2.90 -11.02
CA ARG A 187 10.74 2.81 -11.43
C ARG A 187 10.46 2.04 -12.72
N ASP A 188 11.34 1.15 -13.13
CA ASP A 188 11.15 0.35 -14.33
C ASP A 188 9.87 -0.51 -14.26
N TRP A 189 9.48 -0.86 -13.07
CA TRP A 189 8.25 -1.61 -12.84
C TRP A 189 6.97 -0.79 -13.06
N ASN A 190 7.08 0.56 -13.15
CA ASN A 190 5.97 1.45 -13.50
C ASN A 190 5.79 1.59 -15.02
N SER A 191 6.79 1.25 -15.79
CA SER A 191 6.82 1.48 -17.23
C SER A 191 6.50 0.23 -18.03
N MET A 192 5.82 -0.71 -17.44
CA MET A 192 5.47 -1.95 -18.14
C MET A 192 4.38 -1.74 -19.18
N PRO A 193 4.63 -2.26 -20.38
CA PRO A 193 3.57 -2.33 -21.36
C PRO A 193 2.48 -3.31 -20.94
#